data_fd1dacacb4311de1a6149465697d005a
#
_entry.id   fd1dacacb4311de1a6149465697d005a
#
_cell.length_a   1.000
_cell.length_b   1.000
_cell.length_c   1.000
_cell.angle_alpha   90.00
_cell.angle_beta   90.00
_cell.angle_gamma   90.00
#
_symmetry.space_group_name_H-M   'P 1'
#
loop_
_entity.id
_entity.type
_entity.pdbx_description
1 polymer ?
#
loop_
_entity_poly.entity_id
_entity_poly.type
_entity_poly.pdbx_seq_one_letter_code
_entity_poly.pdbx_strand_id
1 'polypeptide(L)'
;MQKAAPRLLIAGTNSGCGKTTVTCAILQALVNAGVPIAAAKCGPDYIDPMFHREIIGAKSSNLDPFFFDDDTLRFLLAQNGAGKDVTVIEGVMGYYDGIGLDSSRASTFEVAQRTESPVVLVLNAKGAGLSVLAVLDGFLHFAPENRIRGVILNGCTAMSYPTLARAIEERFGVRVCGFLPQMPDCSLESRHLGLI
;
A
#
# COMPACT_ATOMS: atom_id res chain seq x y z
N MET A 1 -6.05 20.63 19.29
CA MET A 1 -5.97 19.93 18.00
C MET A 1 -5.14 18.66 18.21
N GLN A 2 -5.75 17.49 18.14
CA GLN A 2 -5.00 16.23 18.15
C GLN A 2 -4.18 16.18 16.86
N LYS A 3 -2.85 16.06 17.01
CA LYS A 3 -1.94 15.91 15.88
C LYS A 3 -2.32 14.60 15.16
N ALA A 4 -2.70 14.68 13.88
CA ALA A 4 -3.01 13.47 13.11
C ALA A 4 -1.81 12.54 13.15
N ALA A 5 -2.02 11.27 13.55
CA ALA A 5 -0.95 10.29 13.60
C ALA A 5 -0.30 10.14 12.20
N PRO A 6 1.03 10.04 12.11
CA PRO A 6 1.71 9.74 10.87
C PRO A 6 1.09 8.51 10.20
N ARG A 7 0.93 8.57 8.89
CA ARG A 7 0.31 7.49 8.13
C ARG A 7 0.97 7.29 6.78
N LEU A 8 0.86 6.09 6.26
CA LEU A 8 1.43 5.64 5.01
C LEU A 8 0.46 4.66 4.35
N LEU A 9 0.19 4.82 3.06
CA LEU A 9 -0.65 3.90 2.31
C LEU A 9 0.20 3.11 1.30
N ILE A 10 0.14 1.78 1.37
CA ILE A 10 0.79 0.86 0.44
C ILE A 10 -0.21 0.51 -0.65
N ALA A 11 0.02 1.02 -1.84
CA ALA A 11 -0.78 0.75 -3.03
C ALA A 11 -0.05 -0.19 -4.00
N GLY A 12 -0.72 -0.66 -5.01
CA GLY A 12 -0.09 -1.47 -6.05
C GLY A 12 -0.62 -1.16 -7.43
N THR A 13 0.08 -1.59 -8.47
CA THR A 13 -0.34 -1.40 -9.86
C THR A 13 -1.53 -2.28 -10.25
N ASN A 14 -1.68 -3.42 -9.57
CA ASN A 14 -2.76 -4.40 -9.82
C ASN A 14 -2.88 -5.38 -8.66
N SER A 15 -3.87 -6.26 -8.70
CA SER A 15 -3.94 -7.42 -7.81
C SER A 15 -2.73 -8.34 -8.05
N GLY A 16 -2.18 -8.93 -6.97
CA GLY A 16 -1.04 -9.84 -7.08
C GLY A 16 0.33 -9.16 -7.27
N CYS A 17 0.44 -7.84 -7.30
CA CYS A 17 1.74 -7.16 -7.40
C CYS A 17 2.59 -7.22 -6.12
N GLY A 18 2.06 -7.81 -5.02
CA GLY A 18 2.79 -8.02 -3.76
C GLY A 18 2.49 -7.03 -2.64
N LYS A 19 1.39 -6.25 -2.73
CA LYS A 19 0.99 -5.30 -1.66
C LYS A 19 0.95 -5.93 -0.28
N THR A 20 0.23 -7.04 -0.13
CA THR A 20 0.05 -7.73 1.16
C THR A 20 1.40 -8.19 1.72
N THR A 21 2.26 -8.80 0.90
CA THR A 21 3.60 -9.22 1.32
C THR A 21 4.43 -8.02 1.81
N VAL A 22 4.43 -6.93 1.04
CA VAL A 22 5.15 -5.69 1.41
C VAL A 22 4.59 -5.10 2.70
N THR A 23 3.27 -5.01 2.82
CA THR A 23 2.61 -4.44 4.01
C THR A 23 2.92 -5.27 5.25
N CYS A 24 2.76 -6.60 5.17
CA CYS A 24 3.07 -7.49 6.30
C CYS A 24 4.55 -7.42 6.70
N ALA A 25 5.46 -7.35 5.73
CA ALA A 25 6.89 -7.20 6.01
C ALA A 25 7.21 -5.88 6.74
N ILE A 26 6.61 -4.76 6.31
CA ILE A 26 6.78 -3.45 6.96
C ILE A 26 6.18 -3.47 8.37
N LEU A 27 4.96 -3.98 8.54
CA LEU A 27 4.31 -4.07 9.84
C LEU A 27 5.13 -4.92 10.80
N GLN A 28 5.59 -6.10 10.37
CA GLN A 28 6.40 -6.99 11.20
C GLN A 28 7.75 -6.36 11.57
N ALA A 29 8.40 -5.69 10.63
CA ALA A 29 9.66 -5.00 10.90
C ALA A 29 9.49 -3.88 11.94
N LEU A 30 8.41 -3.11 11.86
CA LEU A 30 8.09 -2.06 12.83
C LEU A 30 7.79 -2.64 14.22
N VAL A 31 7.01 -3.73 14.28
CA VAL A 31 6.75 -4.44 15.56
C VAL A 31 8.03 -4.95 16.17
N ASN A 32 8.90 -5.60 15.38
CA ASN A 32 10.20 -6.10 15.85
C ASN A 32 11.13 -4.97 16.34
N ALA A 33 10.99 -3.78 15.78
CA ALA A 33 11.71 -2.58 16.22
C ALA A 33 11.08 -1.90 17.47
N GLY A 34 9.98 -2.44 17.99
CA GLY A 34 9.28 -1.88 19.15
C GLY A 34 8.50 -0.59 18.86
N VAL A 35 8.24 -0.29 17.59
CA VAL A 35 7.49 0.91 17.19
C VAL A 35 5.99 0.69 17.43
N PRO A 36 5.29 1.56 18.17
CA PRO A 36 3.84 1.49 18.35
C PRO A 36 3.12 1.75 17.03
N ILE A 37 2.50 0.73 16.43
CA ILE A 37 1.84 0.83 15.13
C ILE A 37 0.36 0.50 15.17
N ALA A 38 -0.37 1.01 14.18
CA ALA A 38 -1.67 0.53 13.76
C ALA A 38 -1.61 0.14 12.28
N ALA A 39 -2.50 -0.75 11.89
CA ALA A 39 -2.74 -1.10 10.50
C ALA A 39 -4.16 -0.70 10.09
N ALA A 40 -4.40 -0.50 8.81
CA ALA A 40 -5.73 -0.40 8.24
C ALA A 40 -5.76 -1.09 6.87
N LYS A 41 -6.94 -1.52 6.44
CA LYS A 41 -7.17 -2.12 5.11
C LYS A 41 -8.19 -1.28 4.34
N CYS A 42 -7.90 -0.96 3.09
CA CYS A 42 -8.90 -0.40 2.18
C CYS A 42 -9.96 -1.45 1.83
N GLY A 43 -11.22 -1.02 1.82
CA GLY A 43 -12.36 -1.89 1.49
C GLY A 43 -12.80 -2.82 2.62
N PRO A 44 -13.81 -3.68 2.34
CA PRO A 44 -14.50 -4.51 3.34
C PRO A 44 -13.81 -5.86 3.60
N ASP A 45 -12.51 -5.96 3.46
CA ASP A 45 -11.73 -7.17 3.70
C ASP A 45 -11.65 -7.46 5.21
N TYR A 46 -11.82 -8.72 5.62
CA TYR A 46 -11.67 -9.14 7.01
C TYR A 46 -10.44 -10.03 7.26
N ILE A 47 -9.90 -10.67 6.21
CA ILE A 47 -8.78 -11.61 6.32
C ILE A 47 -7.49 -10.87 6.63
N ASP A 48 -7.15 -9.83 5.85
CA ASP A 48 -5.93 -9.07 6.05
C ASP A 48 -5.93 -8.33 7.41
N PRO A 49 -7.01 -7.65 7.83
CA PRO A 49 -7.10 -7.09 9.18
C PRO A 49 -6.99 -8.13 10.31
N MET A 50 -7.52 -9.33 10.12
CA MET A 50 -7.37 -10.42 11.08
C MET A 50 -5.91 -10.87 11.18
N PHE A 51 -5.23 -11.05 10.04
CA PHE A 51 -3.80 -11.39 10.00
C PHE A 51 -2.94 -10.31 10.67
N HIS A 52 -3.23 -9.04 10.41
CA HIS A 52 -2.54 -7.92 11.05
C HIS A 52 -2.66 -7.96 12.58
N ARG A 53 -3.86 -8.31 13.11
CA ARG A 53 -4.09 -8.36 14.57
C ARG A 53 -3.53 -9.61 15.21
N GLU A 54 -3.89 -10.78 14.69
CA GLU A 54 -3.66 -12.05 15.36
C GLU A 54 -2.24 -12.58 15.15
N ILE A 55 -1.63 -12.28 14.01
CA ILE A 55 -0.30 -12.79 13.65
C ILE A 55 0.78 -11.73 13.88
N ILE A 56 0.56 -10.51 13.39
CA ILE A 56 1.57 -9.43 13.49
C ILE A 56 1.46 -8.67 14.82
N GLY A 57 0.27 -8.64 15.44
CA GLY A 57 0.02 -7.88 16.67
C GLY A 57 -0.24 -6.39 16.44
N ALA A 58 -0.57 -5.99 15.21
CA ALA A 58 -0.92 -4.61 14.87
C ALA A 58 -2.44 -4.41 14.94
N LYS A 59 -2.93 -3.48 15.79
CA LYS A 59 -4.34 -3.09 15.76
C LYS A 59 -4.74 -2.71 14.33
N SER A 60 -5.79 -3.31 13.79
CA SER A 60 -6.22 -3.10 12.40
C SER A 60 -7.71 -2.83 12.28
N SER A 61 -8.09 -1.99 11.32
CA SER A 61 -9.46 -1.63 10.97
C SER A 61 -9.62 -1.51 9.46
N ASN A 62 -10.88 -1.36 9.00
CA ASN A 62 -11.18 -1.13 7.58
C ASN A 62 -11.44 0.34 7.32
N LEU A 63 -11.04 0.79 6.13
CA LEU A 63 -11.34 2.11 5.59
C LEU A 63 -12.04 1.91 4.24
N ASP A 64 -13.36 2.05 4.22
CA ASP A 64 -14.16 1.79 3.03
C ASP A 64 -14.97 3.02 2.62
N PRO A 65 -14.56 3.71 1.53
CA PRO A 65 -15.25 4.90 1.05
C PRO A 65 -16.60 4.60 0.37
N PHE A 66 -16.95 3.33 0.20
CA PHE A 66 -18.29 2.94 -0.26
C PHE A 66 -19.34 3.11 0.85
N PHE A 67 -18.97 2.75 2.08
CA PHE A 67 -19.88 2.80 3.22
C PHE A 67 -19.77 4.09 4.05
N PHE A 68 -18.62 4.78 4.02
CA PHE A 68 -18.33 5.88 4.91
C PHE A 68 -18.07 7.18 4.13
N ASP A 69 -18.57 8.28 4.69
CA ASP A 69 -18.21 9.63 4.25
C ASP A 69 -16.80 10.03 4.72
N ASP A 70 -16.34 11.20 4.28
CA ASP A 70 -14.99 11.70 4.56
C ASP A 70 -14.70 11.87 6.05
N ASP A 71 -15.66 12.40 6.80
CA ASP A 71 -15.50 12.66 8.23
C ASP A 71 -15.42 11.35 9.01
N THR A 72 -16.25 10.38 8.66
CA THR A 72 -16.23 9.03 9.25
C THR A 72 -14.92 8.30 8.92
N LEU A 73 -14.43 8.35 7.66
CA LEU A 73 -13.15 7.74 7.29
C LEU A 73 -11.98 8.35 8.08
N ARG A 74 -11.93 9.68 8.18
CA ARG A 74 -10.89 10.38 8.93
C ARG A 74 -10.98 10.10 10.43
N PHE A 75 -12.19 10.02 10.97
CA PHE A 75 -12.41 9.65 12.37
C PHE A 75 -11.95 8.22 12.67
N LEU A 76 -12.31 7.24 11.83
CA LEU A 76 -11.90 5.84 11.98
C LEU A 76 -10.37 5.69 11.90
N LEU A 77 -9.74 6.39 10.95
CA LEU A 77 -8.28 6.41 10.82
C LEU A 77 -7.62 7.02 12.08
N ALA A 78 -8.13 8.14 12.56
CA ALA A 78 -7.60 8.79 13.75
C ALA A 78 -7.81 7.93 15.02
N GLN A 79 -8.98 7.31 15.17
CA GLN A 79 -9.29 6.41 16.29
C GLN A 79 -8.41 5.17 16.29
N ASN A 80 -8.17 4.59 15.11
CA ASN A 80 -7.31 3.41 14.97
C ASN A 80 -5.85 3.74 15.29
N GLY A 81 -5.37 4.91 14.85
CA GLY A 81 -4.00 5.40 15.07
C GLY A 81 -3.77 6.09 16.42
N ALA A 82 -4.80 6.21 17.28
CA ALA A 82 -4.66 6.88 18.57
C ALA A 82 -3.62 6.20 19.46
N GLY A 83 -2.62 6.97 19.92
CA GLY A 83 -1.51 6.48 20.74
C GLY A 83 -0.50 5.62 19.98
N LYS A 84 -0.50 5.69 18.66
CA LYS A 84 0.45 5.01 17.78
C LYS A 84 1.36 6.01 17.09
N ASP A 85 2.59 5.58 16.77
CA ASP A 85 3.57 6.42 16.10
C ASP A 85 3.33 6.49 14.59
N VAL A 86 2.76 5.41 14.01
CA VAL A 86 2.41 5.36 12.59
C VAL A 86 1.25 4.39 12.33
N THR A 87 0.43 4.73 11.34
CA THR A 87 -0.58 3.82 10.76
C THR A 87 -0.18 3.44 9.35
N VAL A 88 -0.05 2.13 9.10
CA VAL A 88 0.18 1.59 7.75
C VAL A 88 -1.16 1.13 7.18
N ILE A 89 -1.53 1.70 6.04
CA ILE A 89 -2.79 1.39 5.35
C ILE A 89 -2.47 0.47 4.17
N GLU A 90 -3.08 -0.69 4.12
CA GLU A 90 -2.97 -1.61 2.98
C GLU A 90 -4.06 -1.32 1.95
N GLY A 91 -3.65 -1.09 0.70
CA GLY A 91 -4.55 -0.89 -0.44
C GLY A 91 -5.23 -2.20 -0.90
N VAL A 92 -6.26 -2.05 -1.70
CA VAL A 92 -7.00 -3.15 -2.36
C VAL A 92 -6.84 -3.04 -3.88
N MET A 93 -6.84 -4.15 -4.60
CA MET A 93 -6.73 -4.22 -6.07
C MET A 93 -5.56 -3.37 -6.63
N GLY A 94 -5.69 -2.78 -7.81
CA GLY A 94 -4.82 -1.71 -8.29
C GLY A 94 -5.19 -0.37 -7.67
N TYR A 95 -4.25 0.56 -7.68
CA TYR A 95 -4.40 1.86 -7.01
C TYR A 95 -5.65 2.62 -7.47
N TYR A 96 -5.94 2.59 -8.76
CA TYR A 96 -7.09 3.28 -9.36
C TYR A 96 -8.32 2.38 -9.55
N ASP A 97 -8.20 1.07 -9.28
CA ASP A 97 -9.30 0.12 -9.48
C ASP A 97 -10.36 0.32 -8.40
N GLY A 98 -11.57 0.64 -8.81
CA GLY A 98 -12.71 0.85 -7.94
C GLY A 98 -13.88 -0.06 -8.27
N ILE A 99 -15.09 0.41 -7.99
CA ILE A 99 -16.31 -0.32 -8.31
C ILE A 99 -16.56 -0.25 -9.82
N GLY A 100 -16.59 -1.41 -10.46
CA GLY A 100 -16.64 -1.50 -11.92
C GLY A 100 -15.25 -1.41 -12.56
N LEU A 101 -15.19 -1.50 -13.88
CA LEU A 101 -13.93 -1.48 -14.63
C LEU A 101 -13.52 -0.08 -15.12
N ASP A 102 -14.38 0.91 -14.94
CA ASP A 102 -14.26 2.26 -15.50
C ASP A 102 -14.32 3.38 -14.45
N SER A 103 -14.28 3.01 -13.17
CA SER A 103 -14.44 3.97 -12.08
C SER A 103 -13.40 3.77 -10.99
N SER A 104 -12.84 4.88 -10.49
CA SER A 104 -11.99 4.90 -9.30
C SER A 104 -12.77 5.04 -7.98
N ARG A 105 -14.11 5.00 -8.02
CA ARG A 105 -14.94 5.05 -6.84
C ARG A 105 -14.68 3.84 -5.93
N ALA A 106 -14.54 4.07 -4.63
CA ALA A 106 -14.19 3.09 -3.62
C ALA A 106 -12.81 2.41 -3.83
N SER A 107 -11.94 3.02 -4.63
CA SER A 107 -10.58 2.54 -4.86
C SER A 107 -9.63 2.92 -3.71
N THR A 108 -8.44 2.33 -3.75
CA THR A 108 -7.30 2.75 -2.91
C THR A 108 -6.94 4.22 -3.12
N PHE A 109 -7.06 4.72 -4.36
CA PHE A 109 -6.85 6.13 -4.69
C PHE A 109 -7.84 7.03 -3.95
N GLU A 110 -9.13 6.69 -3.93
CA GLU A 110 -10.14 7.48 -3.22
C GLU A 110 -9.87 7.51 -1.71
N VAL A 111 -9.47 6.39 -1.10
CA VAL A 111 -9.04 6.37 0.32
C VAL A 111 -7.85 7.31 0.54
N ALA A 112 -6.83 7.26 -0.34
CA ALA A 112 -5.67 8.13 -0.22
C ALA A 112 -6.04 9.62 -0.30
N GLN A 113 -6.97 9.98 -1.20
CA GLN A 113 -7.47 11.35 -1.35
C GLN A 113 -8.23 11.81 -0.10
N ARG A 114 -9.25 11.07 0.31
CA ARG A 114 -10.13 11.44 1.42
C ARG A 114 -9.42 11.49 2.76
N THR A 115 -8.40 10.62 2.96
CA THR A 115 -7.59 10.60 4.18
C THR A 115 -6.31 11.42 4.09
N GLU A 116 -6.03 12.03 2.94
CA GLU A 116 -4.80 12.77 2.65
C GLU A 116 -3.52 11.95 2.94
N SER A 117 -3.56 10.65 2.68
CA SER A 117 -2.45 9.74 2.99
C SER A 117 -1.40 9.75 1.88
N PRO A 118 -0.10 9.90 2.22
CA PRO A 118 0.96 9.68 1.26
C PRO A 118 1.01 8.21 0.85
N VAL A 119 1.30 7.97 -0.43
CA VAL A 119 1.25 6.64 -1.05
C VAL A 119 2.65 6.17 -1.41
N VAL A 120 2.95 4.92 -1.06
CA VAL A 120 4.06 4.15 -1.63
C VAL A 120 3.48 3.09 -2.57
N LEU A 121 3.84 3.20 -3.85
CA LEU A 121 3.33 2.31 -4.89
C LEU A 121 4.25 1.09 -5.04
N VAL A 122 3.70 -0.09 -4.90
CA VAL A 122 4.41 -1.35 -5.16
C VAL A 122 4.36 -1.65 -6.66
N LEU A 123 5.53 -1.69 -7.29
CA LEU A 123 5.72 -2.00 -8.70
C LEU A 123 6.24 -3.43 -8.84
N ASN A 124 5.59 -4.23 -9.66
CA ASN A 124 6.14 -5.53 -10.04
C ASN A 124 7.32 -5.32 -11.02
N ALA A 125 8.52 -5.57 -10.54
CA ALA A 125 9.76 -5.44 -11.30
C ALA A 125 10.34 -6.81 -11.75
N LYS A 126 9.59 -7.91 -11.58
CA LYS A 126 10.02 -9.24 -12.00
C LYS A 126 10.24 -9.30 -13.51
N GLY A 127 11.49 -9.54 -13.93
CA GLY A 127 11.84 -9.61 -15.35
C GLY A 127 11.69 -8.29 -16.11
N ALA A 128 11.48 -7.17 -15.39
CA ALA A 128 11.31 -5.86 -15.99
C ALA A 128 12.62 -5.06 -15.96
N GLY A 129 12.87 -4.33 -17.04
CA GLY A 129 13.89 -3.29 -17.13
C GLY A 129 13.24 -1.91 -17.24
N LEU A 130 13.56 -1.19 -18.29
CA LEU A 130 13.05 0.16 -18.52
C LEU A 130 11.51 0.25 -18.59
N SER A 131 10.81 -0.82 -18.93
CA SER A 131 9.35 -0.87 -19.01
C SER A 131 8.66 -0.58 -17.68
N VAL A 132 9.30 -0.84 -16.54
CA VAL A 132 8.71 -0.50 -15.23
C VAL A 132 8.57 1.01 -15.04
N LEU A 133 9.44 1.80 -15.70
CA LEU A 133 9.35 3.26 -15.68
C LEU A 133 8.11 3.74 -16.48
N ALA A 134 7.78 3.10 -17.59
CA ALA A 134 6.59 3.43 -18.36
C ALA A 134 5.30 3.14 -17.58
N VAL A 135 5.29 2.05 -16.81
CA VAL A 135 4.18 1.76 -15.90
C VAL A 135 4.06 2.84 -14.82
N LEU A 136 5.18 3.20 -14.18
CA LEU A 136 5.17 4.25 -13.17
C LEU A 136 4.73 5.60 -13.74
N ASP A 137 5.20 5.95 -14.92
CA ASP A 137 4.82 7.19 -15.62
C ASP A 137 3.30 7.29 -15.79
N GLY A 138 2.67 6.20 -16.25
CA GLY A 138 1.21 6.13 -16.33
C GLY A 138 0.53 6.37 -14.98
N PHE A 139 1.00 5.75 -13.91
CA PHE A 139 0.42 5.94 -12.58
C PHE A 139 0.59 7.36 -12.04
N LEU A 140 1.71 8.01 -12.34
CA LEU A 140 1.98 9.38 -11.89
C LEU A 140 1.15 10.43 -12.65
N HIS A 141 0.75 10.15 -13.89
CA HIS A 141 0.05 11.10 -14.74
C HIS A 141 -1.44 10.76 -14.99
N PHE A 142 -1.89 9.58 -14.54
CA PHE A 142 -3.28 9.14 -14.76
C PHE A 142 -4.31 10.05 -14.08
N ALA A 143 -4.00 10.54 -12.87
CA ALA A 143 -4.87 11.44 -12.15
C ALA A 143 -4.05 12.58 -11.51
N PRO A 144 -4.58 13.81 -11.47
CA PRO A 144 -3.97 14.89 -10.72
C PRO A 144 -3.95 14.52 -9.24
N GLU A 145 -2.96 15.04 -8.51
CA GLU A 145 -2.81 14.85 -7.06
C GLU A 145 -2.82 13.37 -6.62
N ASN A 146 -2.19 12.49 -7.39
CA ASN A 146 -2.17 11.05 -7.15
C ASN A 146 -1.59 10.61 -5.80
N ARG A 147 -1.00 11.52 -5.02
CA ARG A 147 -0.39 11.31 -3.68
C ARG A 147 0.74 10.28 -3.63
N ILE A 148 1.22 9.77 -4.75
CA ILE A 148 2.38 8.87 -4.82
C ILE A 148 3.63 9.68 -4.44
N ARG A 149 4.32 9.24 -3.37
CA ARG A 149 5.52 9.89 -2.83
C ARG A 149 6.72 8.97 -2.82
N GLY A 150 6.49 7.68 -3.07
CA GLY A 150 7.55 6.69 -3.14
C GLY A 150 7.11 5.45 -3.87
N VAL A 151 8.07 4.61 -4.20
CA VAL A 151 7.85 3.30 -4.82
C VAL A 151 8.68 2.22 -4.13
N ILE A 152 8.18 0.99 -4.18
CA ILE A 152 8.91 -0.23 -3.81
C ILE A 152 8.93 -1.15 -5.02
N LEU A 153 10.12 -1.67 -5.37
CA LEU A 153 10.30 -2.60 -6.50
C LEU A 153 10.18 -4.04 -6.00
N ASN A 154 9.05 -4.69 -6.27
CA ASN A 154 8.84 -6.09 -5.90
C ASN A 154 9.32 -7.05 -6.98
N GLY A 155 10.00 -8.13 -6.61
CA GLY A 155 10.60 -9.08 -7.53
C GLY A 155 11.86 -8.56 -8.22
N CYS A 156 12.43 -7.46 -7.75
CA CYS A 156 13.67 -6.87 -8.25
C CYS A 156 14.89 -7.64 -7.73
N THR A 157 15.96 -7.70 -8.52
CA THR A 157 17.23 -8.27 -8.08
C THR A 157 18.14 -7.21 -7.48
N ALA A 158 19.06 -7.60 -6.58
CA ALA A 158 20.06 -6.70 -6.02
C ALA A 158 20.96 -6.07 -7.13
N MET A 159 21.15 -6.77 -8.24
CA MET A 159 21.94 -6.29 -9.37
C MET A 159 21.20 -5.20 -10.17
N SER A 160 19.91 -5.35 -10.42
CA SER A 160 19.12 -4.38 -11.22
C SER A 160 18.62 -3.20 -10.39
N TYR A 161 18.48 -3.37 -9.09
CA TYR A 161 17.91 -2.36 -8.19
C TYR A 161 18.60 -0.99 -8.28
N PRO A 162 19.96 -0.86 -8.17
CA PRO A 162 20.59 0.46 -8.16
C PRO A 162 20.36 1.26 -9.45
N THR A 163 20.35 0.56 -10.59
CA THR A 163 20.11 1.18 -11.89
C THR A 163 18.68 1.65 -12.05
N LEU A 164 17.71 0.79 -11.69
CA LEU A 164 16.28 1.14 -11.76
C LEU A 164 15.92 2.24 -10.76
N ALA A 165 16.44 2.17 -9.53
CA ALA A 165 16.19 3.18 -8.50
C ALA A 165 16.66 4.57 -8.97
N ARG A 166 17.91 4.66 -9.44
CA ARG A 166 18.45 5.91 -9.98
C ARG A 166 17.62 6.43 -11.15
N ALA A 167 17.27 5.59 -12.11
CA ALA A 167 16.50 6.00 -13.28
C ALA A 167 15.10 6.52 -12.91
N ILE A 168 14.45 5.92 -11.89
CA ILE A 168 13.16 6.37 -11.39
C ILE A 168 13.30 7.73 -10.70
N GLU A 169 14.27 7.87 -9.79
CA GLU A 169 14.46 9.09 -9.01
C GLU A 169 14.86 10.28 -9.90
N GLU A 170 15.78 10.06 -10.85
CA GLU A 170 16.21 11.11 -11.79
C GLU A 170 15.10 11.56 -12.75
N ARG A 171 14.27 10.61 -13.21
CA ARG A 171 13.23 10.91 -14.20
C ARG A 171 11.96 11.51 -13.61
N PHE A 172 11.55 11.02 -12.44
CA PHE A 172 10.23 11.33 -11.88
C PHE A 172 10.29 12.13 -10.57
N GLY A 173 11.45 12.25 -9.94
CA GLY A 173 11.58 12.89 -8.62
C GLY A 173 10.86 12.13 -7.50
N VAL A 174 10.49 10.86 -7.74
CA VAL A 174 9.80 9.99 -6.77
C VAL A 174 10.83 9.08 -6.10
N ARG A 175 10.82 9.04 -4.77
CA ARG A 175 11.76 8.27 -3.98
C ARG A 175 11.57 6.75 -4.17
N VAL A 176 12.65 6.01 -4.40
CA VAL A 176 12.63 4.55 -4.34
C VAL A 176 12.96 4.09 -2.92
N CYS A 177 11.93 3.62 -2.21
CA CYS A 177 12.02 3.26 -0.78
C CYS A 177 12.75 1.94 -0.53
N GLY A 178 12.94 1.12 -1.57
CA GLY A 178 13.61 -0.16 -1.47
C GLY A 178 13.09 -1.16 -2.49
N PHE A 179 13.53 -2.41 -2.33
CA PHE A 179 13.08 -3.52 -3.15
C PHE A 179 12.89 -4.79 -2.34
N LEU A 180 12.06 -5.70 -2.85
CA LEU A 180 11.98 -7.09 -2.39
C LEU A 180 12.48 -7.99 -3.52
N PRO A 181 13.39 -8.94 -3.23
CA PRO A 181 13.76 -9.97 -4.20
C PRO A 181 12.60 -10.97 -4.41
N GLN A 182 12.74 -11.83 -5.39
CA GLN A 182 11.83 -12.98 -5.49
C GLN A 182 12.09 -13.91 -4.30
N MET A 183 11.02 -14.21 -3.56
CA MET A 183 11.06 -15.09 -2.39
C MET A 183 10.05 -16.23 -2.61
N PRO A 184 10.43 -17.32 -3.30
CA PRO A 184 9.51 -18.43 -3.61
C PRO A 184 8.84 -19.02 -2.35
N ASP A 185 9.60 -19.13 -1.26
CA ASP A 185 9.12 -19.70 0.01
C ASP A 185 8.16 -18.78 0.79
N CYS A 186 8.05 -17.51 0.37
CA CYS A 186 7.16 -16.51 0.97
C CYS A 186 5.98 -16.16 0.04
N SER A 187 5.69 -16.97 -0.97
CA SER A 187 4.55 -16.72 -1.85
C SER A 187 3.23 -16.95 -1.09
N LEU A 188 2.43 -15.90 -0.97
CA LEU A 188 1.05 -16.04 -0.54
C LEU A 188 0.24 -16.52 -1.75
N GLU A 189 -0.36 -17.69 -1.64
CA GLU A 189 -1.26 -18.18 -2.68
C GLU A 189 -2.44 -17.22 -2.86
N SER A 190 -2.97 -17.16 -4.10
CA SER A 190 -4.17 -16.38 -4.38
C SER A 190 -5.31 -16.88 -3.50
N ARG A 191 -5.77 -16.02 -2.58
CA ARG A 191 -6.85 -16.38 -1.67
C ARG A 191 -8.16 -16.31 -2.44
N HIS A 192 -8.78 -17.44 -2.66
CA HIS A 192 -10.19 -17.47 -3.01
C HIS A 192 -11.00 -17.12 -1.76
N LEU A 193 -11.99 -16.23 -1.89
CA LEU A 193 -13.02 -16.03 -0.87
C LEU A 193 -13.81 -17.34 -0.73
N GLY A 194 -13.39 -18.18 0.17
CA GLY A 194 -14.02 -19.45 0.45
C GLY A 194 -13.20 -20.22 1.49
N LEU A 195 -13.87 -20.72 2.51
CA LEU A 195 -13.32 -21.69 3.43
C LEU A 195 -12.94 -22.94 2.64
N ILE A 196 -11.67 -23.29 2.60
CA ILE A 196 -11.21 -24.65 2.31
C ILE A 196 -11.04 -25.35 3.64
#